data_fbd99dadde5ba0d767271cee2fab095a
#
_entry.id   fbd99dadde5ba0d767271cee2fab095a
#
_cell.length_a   1.000
_cell.length_b   1.000
_cell.length_c   1.000
_cell.angle_alpha   90.00
_cell.angle_beta   90.00
_cell.angle_gamma   90.00
#
_symmetry.space_group_name_H-M   'P 1'
#
loop_
_entity.id
_entity.type
_entity.pdbx_description
1 polymer ?
#
loop_
_entity_poly.entity_id
_entity_poly.type
_entity_poly.pdbx_seq_one_letter_code
_entity_poly.pdbx_strand_id
1 'polypeptide(L)'
;MNDHPLRGHFSVAASAVLVRHYRYVEERLMRLLGGGIALTPELGAKLLLGRHVWECAQHVDLWGRRLPELRSPTQRSEPANDAVVRFMDRVASPEGYDQTIERIVGVYRVLKPHLVAVYERHLAVANPVYEPPTRRILERCLDDERRHAASGAALAGRLARDPAHSARATRWENELLALLGAAGGVS
;
A
#
# COMPACT_ATOMS: atom_id res chain seq x y z
N MET A 1 25.49 -23.05 -10.42
CA MET A 1 25.79 -22.38 -9.12
C MET A 1 24.79 -22.95 -8.14
N ASN A 2 25.27 -23.84 -7.21
CA ASN A 2 24.36 -24.57 -6.30
C ASN A 2 23.65 -23.57 -5.39
N ASP A 3 22.34 -23.46 -5.57
CA ASP A 3 21.47 -22.65 -4.71
C ASP A 3 21.28 -23.40 -3.39
N HIS A 4 22.10 -23.07 -2.38
CA HIS A 4 22.01 -23.71 -1.07
C HIS A 4 20.69 -23.27 -0.42
N PRO A 5 19.85 -24.22 0.06
CA PRO A 5 18.52 -23.89 0.63
C PRO A 5 18.58 -22.94 1.84
N LEU A 6 19.76 -22.80 2.44
CA LEU A 6 20.02 -21.84 3.52
C LEU A 6 20.53 -20.47 3.03
N ARG A 7 20.58 -20.22 1.72
CA ARG A 7 20.98 -18.91 1.19
C ARG A 7 19.76 -18.01 1.11
N GLY A 8 19.70 -17.01 1.98
CA GLY A 8 18.65 -15.97 1.90
C GLY A 8 18.92 -15.02 0.74
N HIS A 9 17.86 -14.50 0.10
CA HIS A 9 18.00 -13.47 -0.93
C HIS A 9 18.35 -12.11 -0.34
N PHE A 10 17.95 -11.86 0.93
CA PHE A 10 18.19 -10.59 1.62
C PHE A 10 19.08 -10.79 2.85
N SER A 11 20.00 -9.84 3.06
CA SER A 11 20.63 -9.66 4.36
C SER A 11 19.63 -9.11 5.37
N VAL A 12 19.92 -9.26 6.68
CA VAL A 12 19.10 -8.64 7.74
C VAL A 12 18.92 -7.13 7.52
N ALA A 13 20.00 -6.45 7.10
CA ALA A 13 19.96 -5.01 6.81
C ALA A 13 19.04 -4.69 5.61
N ALA A 14 19.12 -5.48 4.52
CA ALA A 14 18.25 -5.31 3.35
C ALA A 14 16.77 -5.56 3.70
N SER A 15 16.49 -6.63 4.46
CA SER A 15 15.12 -6.90 4.95
C SER A 15 14.60 -5.74 5.83
N ALA A 16 15.44 -5.17 6.70
CA ALA A 16 15.07 -4.01 7.52
C ALA A 16 14.73 -2.77 6.67
N VAL A 17 15.47 -2.53 5.58
CA VAL A 17 15.17 -1.44 4.63
C VAL A 17 13.79 -1.64 4.01
N LEU A 18 13.51 -2.82 3.46
CA LEU A 18 12.20 -3.12 2.85
C LEU A 18 11.05 -2.97 3.84
N VAL A 19 11.22 -3.47 5.08
CA VAL A 19 10.20 -3.35 6.13
C VAL A 19 9.94 -1.89 6.50
N ARG A 20 10.95 -1.01 6.51
CA ARG A 20 10.76 0.44 6.73
C ARG A 20 9.97 1.09 5.61
N HIS A 21 10.21 0.70 4.34
CA HIS A 21 9.45 1.17 3.18
C HIS A 21 7.98 0.73 3.27
N TYR A 22 7.72 -0.54 3.60
CA TYR A 22 6.36 -1.06 3.75
C TYR A 22 5.61 -0.33 4.87
N ARG A 23 6.26 -0.17 6.03
CA ARG A 23 5.69 0.58 7.14
C ARG A 23 5.36 2.01 6.76
N TYR A 24 6.24 2.69 6.00
CA TYR A 24 5.99 4.05 5.53
C TYR A 24 4.74 4.13 4.67
N VAL A 25 4.59 3.25 3.70
CA VAL A 25 3.44 3.26 2.79
C VAL A 25 2.14 2.95 3.54
N GLU A 26 2.15 1.95 4.41
CA GLU A 26 0.97 1.60 5.22
C GLU A 26 0.58 2.73 6.19
N GLU A 27 1.54 3.40 6.80
CA GLU A 27 1.30 4.57 7.66
C GLU A 27 0.69 5.73 6.87
N ARG A 28 1.19 6.00 5.67
CA ARG A 28 0.62 7.00 4.76
C ARG A 28 -0.79 6.63 4.32
N LEU A 29 -1.03 5.35 3.99
CA LEU A 29 -2.36 4.83 3.67
C LEU A 29 -3.34 4.99 4.83
N MET A 30 -2.94 4.59 6.04
CA MET A 30 -3.78 4.73 7.23
C MET A 30 -4.23 6.18 7.42
N ARG A 31 -3.30 7.14 7.31
CA ARG A 31 -3.63 8.58 7.44
C ARG A 31 -4.53 9.09 6.30
N LEU A 32 -4.24 8.68 5.06
CA LEU A 32 -5.01 9.06 3.88
C LEU A 32 -6.45 8.54 3.97
N LEU A 33 -6.62 7.27 4.30
CA LEU A 33 -7.94 6.65 4.43
C LEU A 33 -8.72 7.30 5.58
N GLY A 34 -8.08 7.52 6.74
CA GLY A 34 -8.71 8.16 7.90
C GLY A 34 -9.17 9.59 7.61
N GLY A 35 -8.30 10.41 7.02
CA GLY A 35 -8.64 11.77 6.59
C GLY A 35 -9.72 11.79 5.51
N GLY A 36 -9.68 10.83 4.58
CA GLY A 36 -10.65 10.67 3.50
C GLY A 36 -12.09 10.40 3.98
N ILE A 37 -12.29 9.82 5.17
CA ILE A 37 -13.64 9.55 5.71
C ILE A 37 -14.44 10.83 5.85
N ALA A 38 -13.85 11.89 6.39
CA ALA A 38 -14.54 13.17 6.57
C ALA A 38 -14.90 13.83 5.23
N LEU A 39 -14.04 13.70 4.24
CA LEU A 39 -14.14 14.32 2.93
C LEU A 39 -15.01 13.54 1.91
N THR A 40 -15.52 12.37 2.27
CA THR A 40 -16.26 11.49 1.37
C THR A 40 -17.75 11.54 1.71
N PRO A 41 -18.65 12.09 0.85
CA PRO A 41 -20.08 12.14 1.15
C PRO A 41 -20.78 10.79 1.07
N GLU A 42 -20.34 9.87 0.22
CA GLU A 42 -20.99 8.58 -0.01
C GLU A 42 -20.79 7.62 1.17
N LEU A 43 -21.89 7.26 1.85
CA LEU A 43 -21.87 6.40 3.04
C LEU A 43 -21.14 5.04 2.78
N GLY A 44 -21.40 4.43 1.62
CA GLY A 44 -20.76 3.17 1.26
C GLY A 44 -19.23 3.28 1.14
N ALA A 45 -18.74 4.42 0.64
CA ALA A 45 -17.32 4.71 0.59
C ALA A 45 -16.75 4.99 1.98
N LYS A 46 -17.43 5.78 2.82
CA LYS A 46 -17.01 6.02 4.23
C LYS A 46 -16.83 4.71 5.00
N LEU A 47 -17.79 3.80 4.89
CA LEU A 47 -17.75 2.52 5.60
C LEU A 47 -16.58 1.63 5.10
N LEU A 48 -16.30 1.65 3.79
CA LEU A 48 -15.16 0.96 3.24
C LEU A 48 -13.84 1.54 3.77
N LEU A 49 -13.68 2.85 3.68
CA LEU A 49 -12.49 3.55 4.17
C LEU A 49 -12.25 3.27 5.66
N GLY A 50 -13.30 3.38 6.50
CA GLY A 50 -13.22 3.12 7.94
C GLY A 50 -12.73 1.71 8.28
N ARG A 51 -13.21 0.69 7.56
CA ARG A 51 -12.75 -0.69 7.72
C ARG A 51 -11.27 -0.83 7.38
N HIS A 52 -10.87 -0.31 6.24
CA HIS A 52 -9.49 -0.45 5.75
C HIS A 52 -8.49 0.40 6.52
N VAL A 53 -8.89 1.53 7.13
CA VAL A 53 -8.03 2.28 8.08
C VAL A 53 -7.57 1.38 9.22
N TRP A 54 -8.48 0.62 9.79
CA TRP A 54 -8.18 -0.29 10.90
C TRP A 54 -7.19 -1.38 10.49
N GLU A 55 -7.39 -1.99 9.33
CA GLU A 55 -6.52 -3.05 8.82
C GLU A 55 -5.13 -2.50 8.46
N CYS A 56 -5.02 -1.33 7.82
CA CYS A 56 -3.74 -0.65 7.59
C CYS A 56 -3.01 -0.30 8.92
N ALA A 57 -3.75 0.11 9.96
CA ALA A 57 -3.14 0.36 11.27
C ALA A 57 -2.51 -0.92 11.86
N GLN A 58 -3.15 -2.07 11.68
CA GLN A 58 -2.58 -3.35 12.08
C GLN A 58 -1.31 -3.69 11.27
N HIS A 59 -1.30 -3.41 9.96
CA HIS A 59 -0.09 -3.61 9.13
C HIS A 59 1.06 -2.75 9.63
N VAL A 60 0.82 -1.47 9.94
CA VAL A 60 1.84 -0.56 10.52
C VAL A 60 2.43 -1.12 11.80
N ASP A 61 1.57 -1.66 12.70
CA ASP A 61 2.00 -2.27 13.96
C ASP A 61 2.82 -3.55 13.72
N LEU A 62 2.36 -4.44 12.85
CA LEU A 62 3.07 -5.68 12.50
C LEU A 62 4.48 -5.38 11.95
N TRP A 63 4.60 -4.47 10.99
CA TRP A 63 5.89 -4.05 10.44
C TRP A 63 6.76 -3.35 11.49
N GLY A 64 6.14 -2.52 12.36
CA GLY A 64 6.83 -1.87 13.47
C GLY A 64 7.45 -2.87 14.45
N ARG A 65 6.72 -3.92 14.81
CA ARG A 65 7.21 -5.00 15.69
C ARG A 65 8.29 -5.86 15.03
N ARG A 66 8.28 -5.98 13.71
CA ARG A 66 9.31 -6.74 12.98
C ARG A 66 10.67 -6.05 12.98
N LEU A 67 10.72 -4.71 13.01
CA LEU A 67 11.96 -3.93 12.90
C LEU A 67 13.02 -4.26 13.96
N PRO A 68 12.73 -4.37 15.27
CA PRO A 68 13.73 -4.73 16.28
C PRO A 68 14.35 -6.10 16.05
N GLU A 69 13.57 -7.08 15.57
CA GLU A 69 14.07 -8.41 15.23
C GLU A 69 15.04 -8.37 14.04
N LEU A 70 14.96 -7.32 13.22
CA LEU A 70 15.88 -7.00 12.13
C LEU A 70 16.97 -5.99 12.54
N ARG A 71 17.20 -5.79 13.84
CA ARG A 71 18.18 -4.85 14.42
C ARG A 71 17.96 -3.40 13.96
N SER A 72 16.71 -3.00 13.79
CA SER A 72 16.29 -1.64 13.38
C SER A 72 15.38 -1.03 14.45
N PRO A 73 15.38 0.31 14.65
CA PRO A 73 14.48 0.97 15.60
C PRO A 73 13.01 0.71 15.28
N THR A 74 12.19 0.44 16.31
CA THR A 74 10.78 0.01 16.20
C THR A 74 9.90 0.97 15.40
N GLN A 75 10.07 2.27 15.61
CA GLN A 75 9.17 3.29 15.04
C GLN A 75 9.70 3.91 13.74
N ARG A 76 10.72 3.32 13.13
CA ARG A 76 11.30 3.89 11.93
C ARG A 76 10.45 3.59 10.69
N SER A 77 9.98 4.63 10.02
CA SER A 77 9.32 4.61 8.71
C SER A 77 10.13 5.45 7.75
N GLU A 78 10.48 4.92 6.60
CA GLU A 78 11.27 5.62 5.59
C GLU A 78 10.70 5.35 4.19
N PRO A 79 10.53 6.39 3.34
CA PRO A 79 10.24 6.18 1.93
C PRO A 79 11.43 5.55 1.21
N ALA A 80 11.20 4.83 0.13
CA ALA A 80 12.27 4.29 -0.69
C ALA A 80 13.13 5.39 -1.34
N ASN A 81 12.49 6.50 -1.72
CA ASN A 81 13.12 7.69 -2.29
C ASN A 81 12.13 8.88 -2.30
N ASP A 82 12.62 10.07 -2.69
CA ASP A 82 11.79 11.28 -2.76
C ASP A 82 10.67 11.21 -3.82
N ALA A 83 10.82 10.40 -4.86
CA ALA A 83 9.76 10.23 -5.85
C ALA A 83 8.58 9.46 -5.26
N VAL A 84 8.82 8.51 -4.35
CA VAL A 84 7.76 7.84 -3.57
C VAL A 84 7.03 8.85 -2.67
N VAL A 85 7.74 9.78 -2.05
CA VAL A 85 7.09 10.85 -1.25
C VAL A 85 6.14 11.66 -2.13
N ARG A 86 6.63 12.16 -3.27
CA ARG A 86 5.80 12.93 -4.23
C ARG A 86 4.60 12.14 -4.75
N PHE A 87 4.80 10.85 -5.05
CA PHE A 87 3.70 9.97 -5.45
C PHE A 87 2.64 9.86 -4.34
N MET A 88 3.04 9.59 -3.09
CA MET A 88 2.12 9.48 -1.96
C MET A 88 1.41 10.80 -1.66
N ASP A 89 2.09 11.95 -1.79
CA ASP A 89 1.49 13.27 -1.66
C ASP A 89 0.45 13.50 -2.76
N ARG A 90 0.75 13.07 -4.00
CA ARG A 90 -0.20 13.18 -5.10
C ARG A 90 -1.43 12.31 -4.87
N VAL A 91 -1.28 11.06 -4.43
CA VAL A 91 -2.41 10.18 -4.06
C VAL A 91 -3.29 10.82 -2.98
N ALA A 92 -2.68 11.54 -2.04
CA ALA A 92 -3.38 12.20 -0.93
C ALA A 92 -4.04 13.54 -1.32
N SER A 93 -3.71 14.13 -2.46
CA SER A 93 -4.10 15.49 -2.84
C SER A 93 -5.60 15.74 -3.14
N PRO A 94 -6.47 14.75 -3.42
CA PRO A 94 -7.92 15.02 -3.57
C PRO A 94 -8.56 15.36 -2.22
N GLU A 95 -8.83 16.65 -1.96
CA GLU A 95 -9.42 17.16 -0.71
C GLU A 95 -10.86 17.65 -0.86
N GLY A 96 -11.37 17.80 -2.08
CA GLY A 96 -12.76 18.23 -2.35
C GLY A 96 -13.79 17.15 -2.06
N TYR A 97 -14.99 17.55 -1.61
CA TYR A 97 -16.12 16.63 -1.39
C TYR A 97 -16.58 15.95 -2.70
N ASP A 98 -16.35 16.58 -3.84
CA ASP A 98 -16.66 16.07 -5.17
C ASP A 98 -15.55 15.16 -5.74
N GLN A 99 -14.45 14.97 -5.01
CA GLN A 99 -13.28 14.19 -5.47
C GLN A 99 -13.23 12.76 -4.90
N THR A 100 -14.37 12.21 -4.52
CA THR A 100 -14.45 10.83 -4.03
C THR A 100 -13.90 9.83 -5.02
N ILE A 101 -14.17 10.01 -6.32
CA ILE A 101 -13.71 9.08 -7.36
C ILE A 101 -12.17 9.05 -7.44
N GLU A 102 -11.49 10.19 -7.35
CA GLU A 102 -10.04 10.27 -7.36
C GLU A 102 -9.44 9.59 -6.13
N ARG A 103 -10.00 9.85 -4.92
CA ARG A 103 -9.55 9.18 -3.68
C ARG A 103 -9.64 7.66 -3.78
N ILE A 104 -10.79 7.15 -4.23
CA ILE A 104 -11.02 5.70 -4.35
C ILE A 104 -10.13 5.09 -5.44
N VAL A 105 -10.01 5.72 -6.60
CA VAL A 105 -9.17 5.22 -7.71
C VAL A 105 -7.70 5.22 -7.32
N GLY A 106 -7.19 6.30 -6.75
CA GLY A 106 -5.77 6.41 -6.36
C GLY A 106 -5.36 5.31 -5.38
N VAL A 107 -6.19 5.03 -4.39
CA VAL A 107 -5.91 3.97 -3.41
C VAL A 107 -6.13 2.58 -4.00
N TYR A 108 -7.32 2.32 -4.56
CA TYR A 108 -7.75 0.94 -4.81
C TYR A 108 -7.49 0.43 -6.23
N ARG A 109 -7.19 1.31 -7.18
CA ARG A 109 -6.82 0.90 -8.55
C ARG A 109 -5.34 1.10 -8.85
N VAL A 110 -4.63 1.90 -8.03
CA VAL A 110 -3.20 2.15 -8.23
C VAL A 110 -2.36 1.61 -7.07
N LEU A 111 -2.52 2.18 -5.87
CA LEU A 111 -1.59 1.91 -4.77
C LEU A 111 -1.73 0.50 -4.19
N LYS A 112 -2.95 0.04 -3.86
CA LYS A 112 -3.14 -1.30 -3.29
C LYS A 112 -2.83 -2.45 -4.24
N PRO A 113 -3.19 -2.43 -5.54
CA PRO A 113 -2.71 -3.43 -6.49
C PRO A 113 -1.19 -3.46 -6.62
N HIS A 114 -0.53 -2.30 -6.52
CA HIS A 114 0.93 -2.24 -6.49
C HIS A 114 1.51 -2.89 -5.23
N LEU A 115 0.93 -2.65 -4.04
CA LEU A 115 1.34 -3.32 -2.80
C LEU A 115 1.16 -4.84 -2.88
N VAL A 116 0.06 -5.32 -3.45
CA VAL A 116 -0.13 -6.77 -3.73
C VAL A 116 1.07 -7.31 -4.51
N ALA A 117 1.43 -6.67 -5.62
CA ALA A 117 2.55 -7.11 -6.45
C ALA A 117 3.91 -7.04 -5.72
N VAL A 118 4.11 -6.02 -4.87
CA VAL A 118 5.32 -5.87 -4.06
C VAL A 118 5.43 -6.97 -3.01
N TYR A 119 4.36 -7.25 -2.29
CA TYR A 119 4.33 -8.30 -1.25
C TYR A 119 4.45 -9.70 -1.84
N GLU A 120 3.81 -9.96 -2.99
CA GLU A 120 3.97 -11.21 -3.73
C GLU A 120 5.43 -11.46 -4.14
N ARG A 121 6.09 -10.45 -4.72
CA ARG A 121 7.51 -10.56 -5.10
C ARG A 121 8.41 -10.83 -3.90
N HIS A 122 8.19 -10.11 -2.79
CA HIS A 122 8.98 -10.36 -1.59
C HIS A 122 8.73 -11.76 -1.01
N LEU A 123 7.46 -12.17 -0.93
CA LEU A 123 7.09 -13.49 -0.40
C LEU A 123 7.70 -14.64 -1.24
N ALA A 124 7.78 -14.46 -2.57
CA ALA A 124 8.37 -15.45 -3.47
C ALA A 124 9.88 -15.67 -3.25
N VAL A 125 10.60 -14.64 -2.76
CA VAL A 125 12.05 -14.70 -2.54
C VAL A 125 12.44 -14.76 -1.07
N ALA A 126 11.51 -14.52 -0.13
CA ALA A 126 11.77 -14.60 1.30
C ALA A 126 12.08 -16.04 1.72
N ASN A 127 13.20 -16.22 2.41
CA ASN A 127 13.67 -17.55 2.80
C ASN A 127 12.76 -18.18 3.86
N PRO A 128 12.22 -19.40 3.61
CA PRO A 128 11.30 -20.07 4.53
C PRO A 128 11.97 -20.52 5.83
N VAL A 129 13.29 -20.60 5.88
CA VAL A 129 14.04 -21.03 7.08
C VAL A 129 14.43 -19.86 7.97
N TYR A 130 14.87 -18.73 7.39
CA TYR A 130 15.38 -17.59 8.18
C TYR A 130 14.37 -16.48 8.38
N GLU A 131 13.34 -16.39 7.50
CA GLU A 131 12.39 -15.28 7.49
C GLU A 131 10.94 -15.70 7.79
N PRO A 132 10.65 -16.77 8.56
CA PRO A 132 9.28 -17.15 8.85
C PRO A 132 8.45 -16.02 9.48
N PRO A 133 8.97 -15.13 10.36
CA PRO A 133 8.21 -14.01 10.88
C PRO A 133 7.84 -12.99 9.79
N THR A 134 8.77 -12.63 8.90
CA THR A 134 8.51 -11.74 7.76
C THR A 134 7.48 -12.35 6.81
N ARG A 135 7.61 -13.63 6.49
CA ARG A 135 6.68 -14.35 5.61
C ARG A 135 5.25 -14.32 6.15
N ARG A 136 5.06 -14.60 7.45
CA ARG A 136 3.72 -14.55 8.09
C ARG A 136 3.08 -13.15 8.01
N ILE A 137 3.87 -12.10 8.17
CA ILE A 137 3.37 -10.73 8.04
C ILE A 137 3.01 -10.45 6.58
N LEU A 138 3.89 -10.82 5.62
CA LEU A 138 3.62 -10.66 4.19
C LEU A 138 2.34 -11.39 3.77
N GLU A 139 2.17 -12.65 4.17
CA GLU A 139 0.98 -13.45 3.86
C GLU A 139 -0.30 -12.77 4.37
N ARG A 140 -0.29 -12.30 5.63
CA ARG A 140 -1.42 -11.59 6.22
C ARG A 140 -1.72 -10.28 5.48
N CYS A 141 -0.71 -9.42 5.30
CA CYS A 141 -0.89 -8.14 4.59
C CYS A 141 -1.37 -8.37 3.15
N LEU A 142 -0.83 -9.38 2.46
CA LEU A 142 -1.20 -9.71 1.09
C LEU A 142 -2.68 -10.12 0.97
N ASP A 143 -3.17 -10.95 1.90
CA ASP A 143 -4.59 -11.35 1.91
C ASP A 143 -5.51 -10.14 2.14
N ASP A 144 -5.15 -9.26 3.08
CA ASP A 144 -5.88 -8.03 3.33
C ASP A 144 -5.85 -7.10 2.11
N GLU A 145 -4.68 -6.85 1.52
CA GLU A 145 -4.50 -5.98 0.35
C GLU A 145 -5.28 -6.47 -0.88
N ARG A 146 -5.34 -7.77 -1.13
CA ARG A 146 -6.15 -8.36 -2.20
C ARG A 146 -7.65 -8.10 -2.00
N ARG A 147 -8.16 -8.27 -0.76
CA ARG A 147 -9.56 -7.97 -0.42
C ARG A 147 -9.86 -6.47 -0.55
N HIS A 148 -8.93 -5.63 -0.10
CA HIS A 148 -9.05 -4.17 -0.22
C HIS A 148 -9.11 -3.75 -1.69
N ALA A 149 -8.17 -4.21 -2.52
CA ALA A 149 -8.14 -3.88 -3.94
C ALA A 149 -9.44 -4.30 -4.65
N ALA A 150 -9.92 -5.52 -4.40
CA ALA A 150 -11.15 -6.04 -5.01
C ALA A 150 -12.39 -5.22 -4.60
N SER A 151 -12.56 -4.98 -3.28
CA SER A 151 -13.73 -4.23 -2.77
C SER A 151 -13.72 -2.77 -3.19
N GLY A 152 -12.53 -2.14 -3.19
CA GLY A 152 -12.36 -0.76 -3.64
C GLY A 152 -12.53 -0.60 -5.15
N ALA A 153 -12.03 -1.54 -5.96
CA ALA A 153 -12.25 -1.54 -7.41
C ALA A 153 -13.75 -1.67 -7.76
N ALA A 154 -14.48 -2.53 -7.04
CA ALA A 154 -15.94 -2.65 -7.20
C ALA A 154 -16.66 -1.35 -6.83
N LEU A 155 -16.22 -0.64 -5.79
CA LEU A 155 -16.77 0.68 -5.43
C LEU A 155 -16.44 1.72 -6.50
N ALA A 156 -15.19 1.80 -6.97
CA ALA A 156 -14.78 2.69 -8.04
C ALA A 156 -15.62 2.49 -9.31
N GLY A 157 -15.90 1.23 -9.69
CA GLY A 157 -16.78 0.91 -10.82
C GLY A 157 -18.22 1.40 -10.64
N ARG A 158 -18.75 1.39 -9.39
CA ARG A 158 -20.08 1.96 -9.12
C ARG A 158 -20.10 3.50 -9.19
N LEU A 159 -19.05 4.16 -8.68
CA LEU A 159 -18.93 5.62 -8.73
C LEU A 159 -18.68 6.14 -10.15
N ALA A 160 -17.99 5.36 -10.98
CA ALA A 160 -17.65 5.72 -12.37
C ALA A 160 -18.73 5.35 -13.41
N ARG A 161 -19.98 5.12 -13.00
CA ARG A 161 -21.09 4.85 -13.95
C ARG A 161 -21.42 6.05 -14.82
N ASP A 162 -21.28 7.25 -14.30
CA ASP A 162 -21.40 8.47 -15.08
C ASP A 162 -20.16 8.66 -15.97
N PRO A 163 -20.34 9.03 -17.29
CA PRO A 163 -19.22 9.22 -18.20
C PRO A 163 -18.20 10.27 -17.74
N ALA A 164 -18.64 11.35 -17.09
CA ALA A 164 -17.73 12.38 -16.58
C ALA A 164 -16.86 11.84 -15.44
N HIS A 165 -17.44 11.09 -14.51
CA HIS A 165 -16.70 10.40 -13.45
C HIS A 165 -15.74 9.33 -14.00
N SER A 166 -16.18 8.58 -15.03
CA SER A 166 -15.33 7.59 -15.70
C SER A 166 -14.09 8.24 -16.35
N ALA A 167 -14.30 9.36 -17.06
CA ALA A 167 -13.18 10.10 -17.66
C ALA A 167 -12.20 10.67 -16.61
N ARG A 168 -12.71 11.18 -15.48
CA ARG A 168 -11.89 11.64 -14.35
C ARG A 168 -11.08 10.50 -13.74
N ALA A 169 -11.75 9.36 -13.48
CA ALA A 169 -11.12 8.15 -12.96
C ALA A 169 -9.94 7.69 -13.82
N THR A 170 -10.15 7.59 -15.14
CA THR A 170 -9.13 7.15 -16.09
C THR A 170 -7.94 8.12 -16.15
N ARG A 171 -8.19 9.43 -16.22
CA ARG A 171 -7.12 10.43 -16.24
C ARG A 171 -6.27 10.35 -14.95
N TRP A 172 -6.94 10.26 -13.81
CA TRP A 172 -6.30 10.17 -12.50
C TRP A 172 -5.45 8.91 -12.35
N GLU A 173 -6.01 7.77 -12.73
CA GLU A 173 -5.31 6.49 -12.71
C GLU A 173 -4.04 6.51 -13.57
N ASN A 174 -4.13 7.02 -14.81
CA ASN A 174 -2.98 7.12 -15.72
C ASN A 174 -1.89 8.05 -15.17
N GLU A 175 -2.28 9.19 -14.60
CA GLU A 175 -1.33 10.11 -13.95
C GLU A 175 -0.58 9.44 -12.81
N LEU A 176 -1.29 8.78 -11.92
CA LEU A 176 -0.68 8.12 -10.76
C LEU A 176 0.19 6.91 -11.17
N LEU A 177 -0.22 6.14 -12.18
CA LEU A 177 0.59 5.05 -12.70
C LEU A 177 1.89 5.55 -13.30
N ALA A 178 1.87 6.68 -14.02
CA ALA A 178 3.08 7.32 -14.55
C ALA A 178 4.04 7.76 -13.42
N LEU A 179 3.51 8.40 -12.36
CA LEU A 179 4.29 8.81 -11.19
C LEU A 179 4.88 7.61 -10.43
N LEU A 180 4.09 6.56 -10.23
CA LEU A 180 4.53 5.33 -9.58
C LEU A 180 5.63 4.63 -10.39
N GLY A 181 5.48 4.57 -11.72
CA GLY A 181 6.50 4.04 -12.62
C GLY A 181 7.80 4.84 -12.56
N ALA A 182 7.71 6.18 -12.57
CA ALA A 182 8.87 7.07 -12.44
C ALA A 182 9.56 6.95 -11.07
N ALA A 183 8.83 6.59 -10.01
CA ALA A 183 9.39 6.32 -8.69
C ALA A 183 10.11 4.97 -8.59
N GLY A 184 9.95 4.08 -9.56
CA GLY A 184 10.46 2.70 -9.52
C GLY A 184 9.67 1.78 -8.59
N GLY A 185 8.45 2.18 -8.23
CA GLY A 185 7.63 1.52 -7.22
C GLY A 185 7.80 2.12 -5.82
N VAL A 186 7.20 1.50 -4.80
CA VAL A 186 7.20 2.02 -3.42
C VAL A 186 8.24 1.36 -2.49
N SER A 187 9.04 0.41 -2.99
CA SER A 187 10.04 -0.32 -2.20
C SER A 187 11.30 -0.65 -2.97
#